data_d5c0c757e3d5175ae02bf5c4dc238ab5
#
_entry.id   d5c0c757e3d5175ae02bf5c4dc238ab5
#
_cell.length_a   1.000
_cell.length_b   1.000
_cell.length_c   1.000
_cell.angle_alpha   90.00
_cell.angle_beta   90.00
_cell.angle_gamma   90.00
#
_symmetry.space_group_name_H-M   'P 1'
#
loop_
_entity.id
_entity.type
_entity.pdbx_description
1 polymer ?
#
loop_
_entity_poly.entity_id
_entity_poly.type
_entity_poly.pdbx_seq_one_letter_code
_entity_poly.pdbx_strand_id
1 'polypeptide(L)'
;MGKRMLNSFIYTAFFAMLCNVIIEVFVRAIVKFDYSPITPEYIAMFPSVTVAYGVDLLLYGMIGMAFSGFLFIYEKDRIGFVLQNLIYFVLTGLVWVPIVTFLWQLWRYPEALIMTIICFIITDVIMMVVGFSETKKNIEQLNKALEDFSSIE
;
A
#
# COMPACT_ATOMS: atom_id res chain seq x y z
N MET A 1 4.70 -6.53 -17.91
CA MET A 1 4.15 -6.78 -16.56
C MET A 1 5.23 -7.13 -15.53
N GLY A 2 6.07 -8.17 -15.75
CA GLY A 2 7.06 -8.62 -14.77
C GLY A 2 8.06 -7.56 -14.28
N LYS A 3 8.61 -6.74 -15.18
CA LYS A 3 9.56 -5.67 -14.80
C LYS A 3 8.94 -4.62 -13.89
N ARG A 4 7.66 -4.24 -14.13
CA ARG A 4 6.91 -3.30 -13.27
C ARG A 4 6.71 -3.88 -11.87
N MET A 5 6.32 -5.16 -11.78
CA MET A 5 6.12 -5.85 -10.51
C MET A 5 7.43 -5.99 -9.72
N LEU A 6 8.53 -6.34 -10.40
CA LEU A 6 9.85 -6.42 -9.77
C LEU A 6 10.33 -5.07 -9.24
N ASN A 7 10.16 -4.01 -10.03
CA ASN A 7 10.50 -2.66 -9.57
C ASN A 7 9.65 -2.26 -8.35
N SER A 8 8.35 -2.54 -8.38
CA SER A 8 7.46 -2.25 -7.26
C SER A 8 7.85 -3.04 -6.01
N PHE A 9 8.25 -4.31 -6.15
CA PHE A 9 8.81 -5.11 -5.05
C PHE A 9 10.01 -4.40 -4.41
N ILE A 10 11.00 -4.02 -5.22
CA ILE A 10 12.23 -3.39 -4.75
C ILE A 10 11.90 -2.04 -4.08
N TYR A 11 11.13 -1.17 -4.74
CA TYR A 11 10.80 0.14 -4.19
C TYR A 11 10.01 0.06 -2.88
N THR A 12 9.04 -0.84 -2.79
CA THR A 12 8.23 -0.97 -1.56
C THR A 12 9.06 -1.54 -0.42
N ALA A 13 9.91 -2.54 -0.68
CA ALA A 13 10.80 -3.08 0.32
C ALA A 13 11.77 -2.02 0.87
N PHE A 14 12.45 -1.29 -0.01
CA PHE A 14 13.35 -0.20 0.41
C PHE A 14 12.63 0.95 1.10
N PHE A 15 11.46 1.35 0.60
CA PHE A 15 10.67 2.41 1.19
C PHE A 15 10.19 2.05 2.60
N ALA A 16 9.71 0.82 2.81
CA ALA A 16 9.32 0.34 4.13
C ALA A 16 10.50 0.33 5.10
N MET A 17 11.68 -0.14 4.66
CA MET A 17 12.90 -0.11 5.47
C MET A 17 13.29 1.33 5.84
N LEU A 18 13.25 2.26 4.90
CA LEU A 18 13.54 3.67 5.14
C LEU A 18 12.57 4.29 6.15
N CYS A 19 11.26 4.04 5.99
CA CYS A 19 10.24 4.50 6.94
C CYS A 19 10.48 3.94 8.34
N ASN A 20 10.79 2.66 8.47
CA ASN A 20 11.08 2.03 9.75
C ASN A 20 12.28 2.70 10.44
N VAL A 21 13.37 2.95 9.71
CA VAL A 21 14.56 3.63 10.25
C VAL A 21 14.23 5.07 10.68
N ILE A 22 13.47 5.82 9.86
CA ILE A 22 13.09 7.20 10.18
C ILE A 22 12.22 7.22 11.45
N ILE A 23 11.22 6.34 11.54
CA ILE A 23 10.35 6.25 12.73
C ILE A 23 11.17 5.88 13.97
N GLU A 24 12.06 4.91 13.86
CA GLU A 24 12.94 4.50 14.97
C GLU A 24 13.79 5.67 15.47
N VAL A 25 14.46 6.38 14.56
CA VAL A 25 15.29 7.55 14.91
C VAL A 25 14.44 8.65 15.55
N PHE A 26 13.26 8.94 14.99
CA PHE A 26 12.35 9.96 15.49
C PHE A 26 11.83 9.61 16.89
N VAL A 27 11.37 8.39 17.10
CA VAL A 27 10.84 7.94 18.40
C VAL A 27 11.94 7.95 19.47
N ARG A 28 13.14 7.45 19.15
CA ARG A 28 14.29 7.49 20.09
C ARG A 28 14.73 8.92 20.44
N ALA A 29 14.73 9.81 19.45
CA ALA A 29 15.19 11.19 19.66
C ALA A 29 14.19 12.05 20.47
N ILE A 30 12.89 11.91 20.20
CA ILE A 30 11.85 12.77 20.79
C ILE A 30 11.20 12.12 22.01
N VAL A 31 10.77 10.86 21.88
CA VAL A 31 10.02 10.16 22.93
C VAL A 31 10.96 9.55 23.98
N LYS A 32 12.26 9.42 23.63
CA LYS A 32 13.29 8.76 24.47
C LYS A 32 12.89 7.31 24.88
N PHE A 33 12.12 6.66 24.03
CA PHE A 33 11.69 5.28 24.20
C PHE A 33 12.52 4.38 23.29
N ASP A 34 12.93 3.22 23.81
CA ASP A 34 13.69 2.23 23.04
C ASP A 34 12.73 1.46 22.12
N TYR A 35 12.41 2.09 21.00
CA TYR A 35 11.50 1.57 19.98
C TYR A 35 12.26 0.68 18.99
N SER A 36 11.68 -0.45 18.68
CA SER A 36 12.09 -1.28 17.55
C SER A 36 10.92 -1.38 16.55
N PRO A 37 11.16 -1.16 15.25
CA PRO A 37 10.11 -1.29 14.24
C PRO A 37 9.63 -2.73 14.08
N ILE A 38 10.42 -3.70 14.53
CA ILE A 38 10.08 -5.12 14.54
C ILE A 38 9.84 -5.55 15.99
N THR A 39 8.71 -6.20 16.23
CA THR A 39 8.35 -6.65 17.58
C THR A 39 9.29 -7.76 18.07
N PRO A 40 9.66 -7.78 19.36
CA PRO A 40 10.50 -8.84 19.92
C PRO A 40 9.91 -10.24 19.69
N GLU A 41 8.59 -10.35 19.72
CA GLU A 41 7.87 -11.60 19.50
C GLU A 41 8.01 -12.11 18.07
N TYR A 42 8.06 -11.21 17.09
CA TYR A 42 8.31 -11.57 15.70
C TYR A 42 9.76 -12.05 15.54
N ILE A 43 10.71 -11.32 16.11
CA ILE A 43 12.14 -11.71 16.08
C ILE A 43 12.35 -13.11 16.69
N ALA A 44 11.66 -13.42 17.78
CA ALA A 44 11.77 -14.71 18.46
C ALA A 44 11.28 -15.91 17.62
N MET A 45 10.56 -15.67 16.52
CA MET A 45 10.13 -16.74 15.62
C MET A 45 11.25 -17.20 14.66
N PHE A 46 12.37 -16.48 14.60
CA PHE A 46 13.44 -16.73 13.65
C PHE A 46 14.76 -17.08 14.36
N PRO A 47 15.65 -17.83 13.67
CA PRO A 47 16.92 -18.26 14.27
C PRO A 47 17.90 -17.10 14.51
N SER A 48 17.71 -15.96 13.87
CA SER A 48 18.50 -14.74 14.08
C SER A 48 17.73 -13.49 13.70
N VAL A 49 18.13 -12.37 14.28
CA VAL A 49 17.59 -11.04 13.98
C VAL A 49 17.74 -10.69 12.49
N THR A 50 18.85 -11.05 11.88
CA THR A 50 19.12 -10.81 10.45
C THR A 50 18.11 -11.54 9.56
N VAL A 51 17.75 -12.77 9.91
CA VAL A 51 16.74 -13.55 9.16
C VAL A 51 15.37 -12.91 9.33
N ALA A 52 15.02 -12.45 10.53
CA ALA A 52 13.76 -11.75 10.79
C ALA A 52 13.62 -10.49 9.91
N TYR A 53 14.66 -9.65 9.85
CA TYR A 53 14.67 -8.47 8.95
C TYR A 53 14.62 -8.84 7.47
N GLY A 54 15.29 -9.93 7.07
CA GLY A 54 15.23 -10.42 5.69
C GLY A 54 13.81 -10.82 5.27
N VAL A 55 13.10 -11.55 6.15
CA VAL A 55 11.72 -11.95 5.92
C VAL A 55 10.77 -10.73 5.91
N ASP A 56 10.96 -9.79 6.83
CA ASP A 56 10.22 -8.52 6.88
C ASP A 56 10.33 -7.77 5.55
N LEU A 57 11.55 -7.59 5.04
CA LEU A 57 11.82 -6.95 3.77
C LEU A 57 11.15 -7.65 2.58
N LEU A 58 11.22 -8.99 2.54
CA LEU A 58 10.56 -9.80 1.51
C LEU A 58 9.03 -9.63 1.56
N LEU A 59 8.43 -9.63 2.73
CA LEU A 59 6.98 -9.49 2.89
C LEU A 59 6.49 -8.10 2.47
N TYR A 60 7.21 -7.03 2.82
CA TYR A 60 6.90 -5.69 2.29
C TYR A 60 7.05 -5.61 0.78
N GLY A 61 8.08 -6.24 0.23
CA GLY A 61 8.25 -6.35 -1.22
C GLY A 61 7.09 -7.09 -1.90
N MET A 62 6.59 -8.16 -1.29
CA MET A 62 5.43 -8.91 -1.78
C MET A 62 4.16 -8.06 -1.79
N ILE A 63 3.93 -7.22 -0.78
CA ILE A 63 2.83 -6.24 -0.77
C ILE A 63 2.93 -5.34 -1.99
N GLY A 64 4.08 -4.73 -2.24
CA GLY A 64 4.30 -3.84 -3.38
C GLY A 64 4.11 -4.54 -4.72
N MET A 65 4.57 -5.78 -4.85
CA MET A 65 4.39 -6.59 -6.04
C MET A 65 2.91 -6.91 -6.29
N ALA A 66 2.16 -7.26 -5.24
CA ALA A 66 0.74 -7.56 -5.33
C ALA A 66 -0.05 -6.30 -5.75
N PHE A 67 0.21 -5.15 -5.11
CA PHE A 67 -0.44 -3.89 -5.44
C PHE A 67 -0.19 -3.49 -6.89
N SER A 68 1.05 -3.58 -7.36
CA SER A 68 1.39 -3.33 -8.76
C SER A 68 0.79 -4.36 -9.72
N GLY A 69 0.69 -5.61 -9.28
CA GLY A 69 0.09 -6.69 -10.06
C GLY A 69 -1.39 -6.45 -10.29
N PHE A 70 -2.13 -6.08 -9.25
CA PHE A 70 -3.58 -5.86 -9.34
C PHE A 70 -4.00 -4.61 -10.12
N LEU A 71 -3.06 -3.73 -10.49
CA LEU A 71 -3.37 -2.57 -11.34
C LEU A 71 -3.93 -2.94 -12.72
N PHE A 72 -3.80 -4.20 -13.17
CA PHE A 72 -4.45 -4.66 -14.40
C PHE A 72 -5.98 -4.52 -14.37
N ILE A 73 -6.58 -4.38 -13.19
CA ILE A 73 -8.03 -4.19 -13.03
C ILE A 73 -8.47 -2.88 -13.69
N TYR A 74 -7.63 -1.84 -13.59
CA TYR A 74 -7.90 -0.54 -14.21
C TYR A 74 -7.76 -0.54 -15.74
N GLU A 75 -7.18 -1.59 -16.32
CA GLU A 75 -7.07 -1.78 -17.77
C GLU A 75 -8.35 -2.41 -18.37
N LYS A 76 -9.38 -2.68 -17.55
CA LYS A 76 -10.64 -3.31 -17.95
C LYS A 76 -11.71 -2.26 -18.24
N ASP A 77 -11.81 -1.79 -19.50
CA ASP A 77 -12.77 -0.75 -19.94
C ASP A 77 -14.25 -1.09 -19.69
N ARG A 78 -14.57 -2.38 -19.53
CA ARG A 78 -15.95 -2.84 -19.31
C ARG A 78 -16.46 -2.64 -17.88
N ILE A 79 -15.57 -2.33 -16.96
CA ILE A 79 -15.87 -2.23 -15.53
C ILE A 79 -15.80 -0.76 -15.15
N GLY A 80 -16.90 -0.21 -14.60
CA GLY A 80 -16.91 1.18 -14.15
C GLY A 80 -15.89 1.46 -13.04
N PHE A 81 -15.38 2.69 -13.00
CA PHE A 81 -14.31 3.13 -12.10
C PHE A 81 -14.52 2.74 -10.63
N VAL A 82 -15.75 2.89 -10.10
CA VAL A 82 -16.07 2.55 -8.70
C VAL A 82 -15.90 1.05 -8.44
N LEU A 83 -16.35 0.21 -9.37
CA LEU A 83 -16.24 -1.24 -9.23
C LEU A 83 -14.79 -1.72 -9.40
N GLN A 84 -14.01 -1.09 -10.28
CA GLN A 84 -12.57 -1.34 -10.41
C GLN A 84 -11.85 -1.07 -9.08
N ASN A 85 -12.13 0.08 -8.44
CA ASN A 85 -11.56 0.43 -7.15
C ASN A 85 -11.97 -0.57 -6.05
N LEU A 86 -13.24 -0.95 -6.00
CA LEU A 86 -13.72 -1.92 -5.00
C LEU A 86 -13.03 -3.27 -5.15
N ILE A 87 -12.88 -3.78 -6.37
CA ILE A 87 -12.18 -5.04 -6.64
C ILE A 87 -10.70 -4.92 -6.25
N TYR A 88 -10.05 -3.83 -6.65
CA TYR A 88 -8.66 -3.55 -6.31
C TYR A 88 -8.45 -3.51 -4.79
N PHE A 89 -9.30 -2.79 -4.06
CA PHE A 89 -9.30 -2.71 -2.60
C PHE A 89 -9.42 -4.08 -1.94
N VAL A 90 -10.39 -4.90 -2.36
CA VAL A 90 -10.57 -6.24 -1.80
C VAL A 90 -9.33 -7.10 -2.03
N LEU A 91 -8.78 -7.09 -3.25
CA LEU A 91 -7.60 -7.91 -3.57
C LEU A 91 -6.34 -7.44 -2.85
N THR A 92 -6.13 -6.14 -2.75
CA THR A 92 -4.98 -5.58 -2.00
C THR A 92 -5.13 -5.83 -0.51
N GLY A 93 -6.34 -5.69 0.05
CA GLY A 93 -6.63 -6.00 1.45
C GLY A 93 -6.42 -7.48 1.79
N LEU A 94 -6.80 -8.41 0.91
CA LEU A 94 -6.56 -9.84 1.09
C LEU A 94 -5.07 -10.20 1.18
N VAL A 95 -4.19 -9.42 0.57
CA VAL A 95 -2.73 -9.61 0.68
C VAL A 95 -2.16 -8.84 1.86
N TRP A 96 -2.55 -7.57 2.01
CA TRP A 96 -1.97 -6.65 2.99
C TRP A 96 -2.32 -7.03 4.43
N VAL A 97 -3.61 -7.31 4.72
CA VAL A 97 -4.06 -7.60 6.09
C VAL A 97 -3.35 -8.81 6.70
N PRO A 98 -3.24 -9.98 6.04
CA PRO A 98 -2.53 -11.11 6.61
C PRO A 98 -1.04 -10.83 6.83
N ILE A 99 -0.37 -10.17 5.87
CA ILE A 99 1.05 -9.87 5.96
C ILE A 99 1.32 -8.92 7.14
N VAL A 100 0.59 -7.81 7.25
CA VAL A 100 0.77 -6.84 8.33
C VAL A 100 0.40 -7.45 9.69
N THR A 101 -0.66 -8.26 9.74
CA THR A 101 -1.04 -9.01 10.94
C THR A 101 0.08 -9.93 11.40
N PHE A 102 0.75 -10.59 10.46
CA PHE A 102 1.90 -11.45 10.76
C PHE A 102 3.12 -10.64 11.22
N LEU A 103 3.50 -9.58 10.49
CA LEU A 103 4.67 -8.76 10.79
C LEU A 103 4.58 -8.09 12.17
N TRP A 104 3.44 -7.56 12.50
CA TRP A 104 3.23 -6.81 13.74
C TRP A 104 2.58 -7.64 14.83
N GLN A 105 2.40 -8.96 14.63
CA GLN A 105 1.80 -9.88 15.60
C GLN A 105 0.42 -9.42 16.10
N LEU A 106 -0.38 -8.78 15.21
CA LEU A 106 -1.62 -8.10 15.58
C LEU A 106 -2.70 -9.04 16.14
N TRP A 107 -2.59 -10.34 15.91
CA TRP A 107 -3.49 -11.32 16.55
C TRP A 107 -3.40 -11.31 18.09
N ARG A 108 -2.31 -10.81 18.65
CA ARG A 108 -2.14 -10.64 20.12
C ARG A 108 -2.80 -9.38 20.64
N TYR A 109 -3.08 -8.42 19.75
CA TYR A 109 -3.58 -7.09 20.05
C TYR A 109 -4.82 -6.79 19.19
N PRO A 110 -6.02 -7.35 19.54
CA PRO A 110 -7.22 -7.22 18.72
C PRO A 110 -7.61 -5.77 18.43
N GLU A 111 -7.40 -4.88 19.39
CA GLU A 111 -7.68 -3.44 19.24
C GLU A 111 -6.78 -2.81 18.17
N ALA A 112 -5.48 -3.14 18.18
CA ALA A 112 -4.55 -2.67 17.16
C ALA A 112 -4.88 -3.23 15.77
N LEU A 113 -5.32 -4.49 15.68
CA LEU A 113 -5.77 -5.10 14.43
C LEU A 113 -6.99 -4.35 13.86
N ILE A 114 -8.00 -4.08 14.70
CA ILE A 114 -9.20 -3.33 14.29
C ILE A 114 -8.80 -1.93 13.81
N MET A 115 -7.98 -1.20 14.56
CA MET A 115 -7.52 0.13 14.16
C MET A 115 -6.73 0.11 12.85
N THR A 116 -5.89 -0.89 12.64
CA THR A 116 -5.12 -1.07 11.41
C THR A 116 -6.04 -1.28 10.20
N ILE A 117 -7.08 -2.12 10.34
CA ILE A 117 -8.08 -2.35 9.28
C ILE A 117 -8.87 -1.06 9.01
N ILE A 118 -9.30 -0.34 10.05
CA ILE A 118 -10.01 0.93 9.89
C ILE A 118 -9.13 1.96 9.15
N CYS A 119 -7.87 2.10 9.53
CA CYS A 119 -6.93 3.00 8.85
C CYS A 119 -6.74 2.62 7.39
N PHE A 120 -6.65 1.33 7.07
CA PHE A 120 -6.56 0.83 5.69
C PHE A 120 -7.79 1.22 4.87
N ILE A 121 -9.00 1.00 5.41
CA ILE A 121 -10.26 1.38 4.75
C ILE A 121 -10.32 2.89 4.52
N ILE A 122 -10.02 3.70 5.53
CA ILE A 122 -10.04 5.17 5.42
C ILE A 122 -9.06 5.64 4.34
N THR A 123 -7.85 5.12 4.34
CA THR A 123 -6.83 5.48 3.34
C THR A 123 -7.30 5.16 1.93
N ASP A 124 -7.89 3.99 1.73
CA ASP A 124 -8.39 3.58 0.41
C ASP A 124 -9.57 4.44 -0.05
N VAL A 125 -10.51 4.76 0.84
CA VAL A 125 -11.62 5.68 0.54
C VAL A 125 -11.10 7.06 0.12
N ILE A 126 -10.09 7.60 0.83
CA ILE A 126 -9.47 8.88 0.46
C ILE A 126 -8.85 8.78 -0.93
N MET A 127 -8.08 7.73 -1.20
CA MET A 127 -7.44 7.51 -2.51
C MET A 127 -8.47 7.34 -3.63
N MET A 128 -9.59 6.67 -3.37
CA MET A 128 -10.69 6.54 -4.33
C MET A 128 -11.32 7.90 -4.66
N VAL A 129 -11.56 8.75 -3.66
CA VAL A 129 -12.13 10.10 -3.86
C VAL A 129 -11.18 10.98 -4.65
N VAL A 130 -9.88 10.96 -4.32
CA VAL A 130 -8.85 11.70 -5.05
C VAL A 130 -8.78 11.24 -6.50
N GLY A 131 -8.68 9.94 -6.74
CA GLY A 131 -8.61 9.37 -8.08
C GLY A 131 -9.86 9.65 -8.92
N PHE A 132 -11.05 9.61 -8.31
CA PHE A 132 -12.29 9.99 -8.99
C PHE A 132 -12.29 11.47 -9.40
N SER A 133 -11.83 12.35 -8.52
CA SER A 133 -11.74 13.79 -8.80
C SER A 133 -10.77 14.09 -9.95
N GLU A 134 -9.61 13.41 -9.97
CA GLU A 134 -8.64 13.54 -11.07
C GLU A 134 -9.18 13.01 -12.40
N THR A 135 -9.83 11.85 -12.38
CA THR A 135 -10.45 11.27 -13.58
C THR A 135 -11.50 12.20 -14.16
N LYS A 136 -12.35 12.79 -13.30
CA LYS A 136 -13.36 13.76 -13.73
C LYS A 136 -12.73 14.98 -14.41
N LYS A 137 -11.69 15.57 -13.80
CA LYS A 137 -10.96 16.71 -14.38
C LYS A 137 -10.36 16.38 -15.74
N ASN A 138 -9.76 15.20 -15.88
CA ASN A 138 -9.16 14.76 -17.14
C ASN A 138 -10.22 14.61 -18.25
N ILE A 139 -11.41 14.08 -17.93
CA ILE A 139 -12.54 13.98 -18.87
C ILE A 139 -13.03 15.37 -19.29
N GLU A 140 -13.19 16.30 -18.35
CA GLU A 140 -13.59 17.68 -18.63
C GLU A 140 -12.59 18.39 -19.55
N GLN A 141 -11.27 18.20 -19.31
CA GLN A 141 -10.21 18.77 -20.15
C GLN A 141 -10.25 18.20 -21.58
N LEU A 142 -10.44 16.87 -21.71
CA LEU A 142 -10.55 16.21 -23.01
C LEU A 142 -11.76 16.68 -23.79
N ASN A 143 -12.93 16.79 -23.14
CA ASN A 143 -14.15 17.30 -23.78
C ASN A 143 -13.96 18.73 -24.26
N LYS A 144 -13.36 19.60 -23.45
CA LYS A 144 -13.06 20.97 -23.83
C LYS A 144 -12.10 21.05 -25.04
N ALA A 145 -11.03 20.22 -25.03
CA ALA A 145 -10.14 20.16 -26.18
C ALA A 145 -10.84 19.71 -27.47
N LEU A 146 -11.79 18.76 -27.38
CA LEU A 146 -12.57 18.29 -28.52
C LEU A 146 -13.54 19.39 -29.04
N GLU A 147 -14.16 20.16 -28.13
CA GLU A 147 -15.00 21.30 -28.53
C GLU A 147 -14.19 22.40 -29.26
N ASP A 148 -12.98 22.70 -28.73
CA ASP A 148 -12.10 23.69 -29.36
C ASP A 148 -11.66 23.22 -30.77
N PHE A 149 -11.36 21.93 -30.97
CA PHE A 149 -11.06 21.38 -32.30
C PHE A 149 -12.25 21.44 -33.25
N SER A 150 -13.47 21.14 -32.78
CA SER A 150 -14.67 21.15 -33.63
C SER A 150 -15.13 22.58 -34.03
N SER A 151 -14.64 23.61 -33.32
CA SER A 151 -14.93 25.00 -33.63
C SER A 151 -14.02 25.63 -34.69
N ILE A 152 -12.99 24.91 -35.12
CA ILE A 152 -11.96 25.35 -36.09
C ILE A 152 -12.29 24.83 -37.52
N GLU A 153 -13.15 23.81 -37.63
CA GLU A 153 -13.69 23.33 -38.92
C GLU A 153 -14.99 24.10 -39.33
#